data_d36f004d1fa41ae001a325d447a0edac
#
_entry.id   d36f004d1fa41ae001a325d447a0edac
#
_cell.length_a   1.000
_cell.length_b   1.000
_cell.length_c   1.000
_cell.angle_alpha   90.00
_cell.angle_beta   90.00
_cell.angle_gamma   90.00
#
_symmetry.space_group_name_H-M   'P 1'
#
loop_
_entity.id
_entity.type
_entity.pdbx_description
1 polymer ?
#
loop_
_entity_poly.entity_id
_entity_poly.type
_entity_poly.pdbx_seq_one_letter_code
_entity_poly.pdbx_strand_id
1 'polypeptide(L)'
;LYERAANATAFVEPVRDEDYYRENRTPDWQKMQRENWHGVDYMYHGSMDFETFYKRYCETLLAVDESVGAVMDYLEEQGLAESTLVIYMGDNGFSFGEHGLINKRHFYEESVKVPFLVRYPKVLEGDQVIDKMIQNIDVAPTILEVAGVQKPEQMQGQSILPILKGEEVDWRDRIFYEYYWENDFPQTPTMHWVRTDRYKLIRYHGVWDTIQDT
;
A
#
# COMPACT_ATOMS: atom_id res chain seq x y z
N LEU A 1 -18.95 5.02 12.71
CA LEU A 1 -17.97 5.36 11.67
C LEU A 1 -17.90 6.88 11.45
N TYR A 2 -19.02 7.58 11.19
CA TYR A 2 -19.02 9.03 10.97
C TYR A 2 -18.35 9.84 12.09
N GLU A 3 -18.63 9.53 13.35
CA GLU A 3 -17.96 10.19 14.49
C GLU A 3 -16.45 9.93 14.51
N ARG A 4 -16.00 8.73 14.12
CA ARG A 4 -14.58 8.41 14.04
C ARG A 4 -13.89 9.20 12.92
N ALA A 5 -14.50 9.32 11.76
CA ALA A 5 -13.97 10.10 10.66
C ALA A 5 -13.89 11.59 11.02
N ALA A 6 -14.93 12.16 11.64
CA ALA A 6 -14.97 13.56 12.05
C ALA A 6 -13.94 13.91 13.15
N ASN A 7 -13.58 12.92 13.99
CA ASN A 7 -12.61 13.06 15.08
C ASN A 7 -11.24 12.45 14.75
N ALA A 8 -11.00 12.05 13.51
CA ALA A 8 -9.71 11.55 13.09
C ALA A 8 -8.66 12.65 13.19
N THR A 9 -7.49 12.29 13.72
CA THR A 9 -6.33 13.18 13.86
C THR A 9 -5.16 12.58 13.10
N ALA A 10 -4.47 13.42 12.34
CA ALA A 10 -3.26 13.03 11.64
C ALA A 10 -2.05 13.08 12.59
N PHE A 11 -1.14 12.14 12.40
CA PHE A 11 0.20 12.23 12.97
C PHE A 11 1.14 12.81 11.92
N VAL A 12 1.79 13.92 12.25
CA VAL A 12 2.83 14.49 11.41
C VAL A 12 4.15 14.36 12.14
N GLU A 13 5.11 13.68 11.53
CA GLU A 13 6.44 13.57 12.11
C GLU A 13 7.07 14.96 12.24
N PRO A 14 7.47 15.40 13.45
CA PRO A 14 8.01 16.73 13.65
C PRO A 14 9.34 16.91 12.92
N VAL A 15 9.65 18.14 12.57
CA VAL A 15 11.00 18.50 12.09
C VAL A 15 12.01 18.20 13.19
N ARG A 16 13.10 17.55 12.81
CA ARG A 16 14.21 17.20 13.68
C ARG A 16 15.45 18.01 13.31
N ASP A 17 16.41 18.08 14.20
CA ASP A 17 17.70 18.69 13.93
C ASP A 17 18.59 17.80 13.02
N GLU A 18 19.67 18.35 12.52
CA GLU A 18 20.60 17.63 11.63
C GLU A 18 21.29 16.46 12.33
N ASP A 19 21.45 16.53 13.65
CA ASP A 19 22.04 15.42 14.42
C ASP A 19 21.10 14.23 14.41
N TYR A 20 19.82 14.44 14.61
CA TYR A 20 18.80 13.37 14.52
C TYR A 20 18.82 12.71 13.15
N TYR A 21 18.79 13.48 12.05
CA TYR A 21 18.80 12.93 10.70
C TYR A 21 20.06 12.13 10.40
N ARG A 22 21.22 12.62 10.85
CA ARG A 22 22.49 11.93 10.70
C ARG A 22 22.53 10.61 11.47
N GLU A 23 22.11 10.60 12.73
CA GLU A 23 22.09 9.41 13.59
C GLU A 23 21.12 8.35 13.08
N ASN A 24 19.98 8.75 12.56
CA ASN A 24 18.99 7.85 11.99
C ASN A 24 19.26 7.52 10.52
N ARG A 25 20.33 8.03 9.95
CA ARG A 25 20.71 7.81 8.54
C ARG A 25 19.58 8.13 7.57
N THR A 26 18.82 9.18 7.87
CA THR A 26 17.72 9.63 7.02
C THR A 26 18.27 10.12 5.68
N PRO A 27 17.80 9.59 4.56
CA PRO A 27 18.26 10.02 3.24
C PRO A 27 17.97 11.50 2.97
N ASP A 28 18.89 12.20 2.32
CA ASP A 28 18.74 13.63 2.02
C ASP A 28 17.49 13.94 1.18
N TRP A 29 17.15 13.06 0.23
CA TRP A 29 15.93 13.22 -0.56
C TRP A 29 14.66 13.28 0.31
N GLN A 30 14.60 12.55 1.42
CA GLN A 30 13.46 12.55 2.32
C GLN A 30 13.32 13.88 3.04
N LYS A 31 14.43 14.48 3.50
CA LYS A 31 14.43 15.82 4.12
C LYS A 31 13.97 16.87 3.12
N MET A 32 14.51 16.81 1.90
CA MET A 32 14.16 17.75 0.85
C MET A 32 12.70 17.60 0.38
N GLN A 33 12.18 16.39 0.37
CA GLN A 33 10.82 16.13 -0.05
C GLN A 33 9.80 16.69 0.93
N ARG A 34 10.15 16.83 2.21
CA ARG A 34 9.27 17.39 3.23
C ARG A 34 8.77 18.81 2.88
N GLU A 35 9.61 19.60 2.26
CA GLU A 35 9.31 20.99 1.83
C GLU A 35 8.77 21.07 0.39
N ASN A 36 8.65 19.95 -0.28
CA ASN A 36 8.20 19.85 -1.66
C ASN A 36 6.77 19.34 -1.76
N TRP A 37 6.29 19.19 -3.00
CA TRP A 37 4.95 18.74 -3.37
C TRP A 37 4.43 17.50 -2.60
N HIS A 38 5.32 16.59 -2.22
CA HIS A 38 5.00 15.35 -1.52
C HIS A 38 5.35 15.38 -0.03
N GLY A 39 5.61 16.56 0.50
CA GLY A 39 5.97 16.74 1.90
C GLY A 39 4.90 17.43 2.71
N VAL A 40 4.89 17.19 4.01
CA VAL A 40 3.90 17.73 4.93
C VAL A 40 3.97 19.26 5.06
N ASP A 41 5.13 19.86 4.83
CA ASP A 41 5.32 21.30 5.01
C ASP A 41 4.87 22.12 3.78
N TYR A 42 4.66 21.49 2.64
CA TYR A 42 4.19 22.15 1.41
C TYR A 42 2.68 22.13 1.20
N MET A 43 2.02 21.08 1.63
CA MET A 43 0.57 20.83 1.60
C MET A 43 -0.18 21.44 0.41
N TYR A 44 -0.24 20.70 -0.68
CA TYR A 44 -1.12 20.97 -1.83
C TYR A 44 -1.33 22.47 -2.12
N HIS A 45 -0.24 23.22 -2.23
CA HIS A 45 -0.21 24.67 -2.52
C HIS A 45 -0.86 25.57 -1.47
N GLY A 46 -0.89 25.16 -0.21
CA GLY A 46 -1.49 25.95 0.86
C GLY A 46 -3.02 26.10 0.78
N SER A 47 -3.67 25.32 -0.06
CA SER A 47 -5.14 25.36 -0.22
C SER A 47 -5.89 24.67 0.90
N MET A 48 -5.22 23.80 1.65
CA MET A 48 -5.81 23.02 2.73
C MET A 48 -4.71 22.66 3.75
N ASP A 49 -5.02 22.77 5.04
CA ASP A 49 -4.12 22.26 6.08
C ASP A 49 -4.16 20.74 6.15
N PHE A 50 -3.12 20.15 6.71
CA PHE A 50 -2.93 18.70 6.72
C PHE A 50 -4.01 17.96 7.52
N GLU A 51 -4.44 18.51 8.63
CA GLU A 51 -5.49 17.94 9.48
C GLU A 51 -6.82 17.86 8.71
N THR A 52 -7.17 18.93 8.00
CA THR A 52 -8.35 18.97 7.13
C THR A 52 -8.25 17.95 6.00
N PHE A 53 -7.08 17.84 5.35
CA PHE A 53 -6.83 16.85 4.31
C PHE A 53 -7.06 15.42 4.83
N TYR A 54 -6.48 15.08 5.98
CA TYR A 54 -6.62 13.75 6.57
C TYR A 54 -8.09 13.43 6.94
N LYS A 55 -8.81 14.39 7.53
CA LYS A 55 -10.24 14.24 7.83
C LYS A 55 -11.06 14.01 6.57
N ARG A 56 -10.83 14.77 5.52
CA ARG A 56 -11.49 14.58 4.23
C ARG A 56 -11.24 13.19 3.63
N TYR A 57 -10.01 12.72 3.73
CA TYR A 57 -9.70 11.35 3.33
C TYR A 57 -10.49 10.32 4.15
N CYS A 58 -10.52 10.45 5.47
CA CYS A 58 -11.30 9.57 6.34
C CYS A 58 -12.81 9.62 6.01
N GLU A 59 -13.34 10.79 5.68
CA GLU A 59 -14.74 10.96 5.25
C GLU A 59 -15.02 10.20 3.94
N THR A 60 -14.08 10.19 2.99
CA THR A 60 -14.27 9.46 1.72
C THR A 60 -14.32 7.94 1.93
N LEU A 61 -13.67 7.41 2.96
CA LEU A 61 -13.70 5.98 3.28
C LEU A 61 -15.11 5.51 3.70
N LEU A 62 -15.97 6.41 4.18
CA LEU A 62 -17.35 6.09 4.51
C LEU A 62 -18.12 5.70 3.24
N ALA A 63 -17.92 6.42 2.14
CA ALA A 63 -18.54 6.09 0.86
C ALA A 63 -18.02 4.77 0.28
N VAL A 64 -16.75 4.43 0.56
CA VAL A 64 -16.21 3.12 0.19
C VAL A 64 -16.89 2.01 0.99
N ASP A 65 -17.05 2.18 2.30
CA ASP A 65 -17.74 1.23 3.17
C ASP A 65 -19.20 0.99 2.72
N GLU A 66 -19.93 2.08 2.45
CA GLU A 66 -21.30 2.00 1.91
C GLU A 66 -21.35 1.27 0.55
N SER A 67 -20.39 1.51 -0.32
CA SER A 67 -20.31 0.87 -1.63
C SER A 67 -20.02 -0.64 -1.51
N VAL A 68 -19.13 -1.03 -0.61
CA VAL A 68 -18.85 -2.45 -0.31
C VAL A 68 -20.11 -3.11 0.25
N GLY A 69 -20.80 -2.45 1.20
CA GLY A 69 -22.08 -2.91 1.75
C GLY A 69 -23.09 -3.17 0.66
N ALA A 70 -23.32 -2.22 -0.24
CA ALA A 70 -24.28 -2.35 -1.34
C ALA A 70 -23.95 -3.52 -2.29
N VAL A 71 -22.67 -3.77 -2.56
CA VAL A 71 -22.24 -4.93 -3.36
C VAL A 71 -22.55 -6.25 -2.63
N MET A 72 -22.25 -6.30 -1.32
CA MET A 72 -22.51 -7.50 -0.52
C MET A 72 -24.01 -7.80 -0.41
N ASP A 73 -24.83 -6.78 -0.15
CA ASP A 73 -26.29 -6.91 -0.11
C ASP A 73 -26.85 -7.42 -1.45
N TYR A 74 -26.37 -6.88 -2.57
CA TYR A 74 -26.77 -7.36 -3.89
C TYR A 74 -26.41 -8.83 -4.11
N LEU A 75 -25.23 -9.28 -3.72
CA LEU A 75 -24.83 -10.70 -3.83
C LEU A 75 -25.72 -11.61 -2.99
N GLU A 76 -26.11 -11.18 -1.78
CA GLU A 76 -27.06 -11.93 -0.92
C GLU A 76 -28.45 -12.00 -1.56
N GLU A 77 -29.00 -10.86 -2.02
CA GLU A 77 -30.30 -10.79 -2.67
C GLU A 77 -30.39 -11.67 -3.92
N GLN A 78 -29.31 -11.78 -4.69
CA GLN A 78 -29.25 -12.62 -5.88
C GLN A 78 -28.90 -14.10 -5.58
N GLY A 79 -28.65 -14.46 -4.31
CA GLY A 79 -28.24 -15.83 -3.93
C GLY A 79 -26.85 -16.20 -4.46
N LEU A 80 -25.99 -15.22 -4.73
CA LEU A 80 -24.65 -15.39 -5.28
C LEU A 80 -23.55 -15.35 -4.22
N ALA A 81 -23.85 -14.86 -3.02
CA ALA A 81 -22.87 -14.58 -1.98
C ALA A 81 -21.98 -15.77 -1.60
N GLU A 82 -22.54 -16.99 -1.59
CA GLU A 82 -21.79 -18.20 -1.28
C GLU A 82 -20.81 -18.63 -2.37
N SER A 83 -21.12 -18.31 -3.63
CA SER A 83 -20.36 -18.78 -4.81
C SER A 83 -19.50 -17.72 -5.47
N THR A 84 -19.45 -16.51 -4.90
CA THR A 84 -18.66 -15.40 -5.42
C THR A 84 -17.39 -15.21 -4.60
N LEU A 85 -16.23 -15.20 -5.26
CA LEU A 85 -14.97 -14.74 -4.68
C LEU A 85 -15.00 -13.22 -4.63
N VAL A 86 -14.98 -12.66 -3.43
CA VAL A 86 -14.87 -11.21 -3.19
C VAL A 86 -13.48 -10.92 -2.64
N ILE A 87 -12.77 -10.00 -3.29
CA ILE A 87 -11.47 -9.51 -2.84
C ILE A 87 -11.60 -7.99 -2.66
N TYR A 88 -11.35 -7.51 -1.43
CA TYR A 88 -11.19 -6.09 -1.13
C TYR A 88 -9.72 -5.81 -0.86
N MET A 89 -9.14 -4.87 -1.61
CA MET A 89 -7.74 -4.49 -1.47
C MET A 89 -7.50 -3.06 -1.92
N GLY A 90 -6.38 -2.47 -1.48
CA GLY A 90 -5.82 -1.27 -2.07
C GLY A 90 -4.86 -1.59 -3.21
N ASP A 91 -4.68 -0.68 -4.15
CA ASP A 91 -3.65 -0.73 -5.20
C ASP A 91 -2.27 -0.35 -4.65
N ASN A 92 -2.23 0.61 -3.73
CA ASN A 92 -1.08 1.06 -2.96
C ASN A 92 -1.53 1.61 -1.61
N GLY A 93 -0.59 1.77 -0.70
CA GLY A 93 -0.77 2.53 0.53
C GLY A 93 -0.55 4.04 0.31
N PHE A 94 -0.53 4.79 1.41
CA PHE A 94 -0.32 6.24 1.37
C PHE A 94 0.23 6.73 2.71
N SER A 95 1.21 7.61 2.70
CA SER A 95 1.70 8.28 3.91
C SER A 95 0.89 9.52 4.21
N PHE A 96 0.47 9.62 5.45
CA PHE A 96 -0.28 10.77 5.99
C PHE A 96 0.54 11.50 7.06
N GLY A 97 1.78 11.84 6.74
CA GLY A 97 2.68 12.58 7.62
C GLY A 97 3.80 11.76 8.24
N GLU A 98 3.71 10.44 8.19
CA GLU A 98 4.78 9.57 8.61
C GLU A 98 6.04 9.85 7.79
N HIS A 99 7.20 9.86 8.44
CA HIS A 99 8.48 10.22 7.83
C HIS A 99 8.55 11.66 7.28
N GLY A 100 7.59 12.52 7.64
CA GLY A 100 7.45 13.86 7.05
C GLY A 100 6.92 13.87 5.63
N LEU A 101 6.35 12.78 5.15
CA LEU A 101 5.94 12.57 3.77
C LEU A 101 4.42 12.51 3.63
N ILE A 102 3.95 12.97 2.48
CA ILE A 102 2.61 12.73 1.97
C ILE A 102 2.80 12.10 0.61
N ASN A 103 2.36 10.90 0.40
CA ASN A 103 2.34 10.25 -0.90
C ASN A 103 2.57 8.73 -0.78
N LYS A 104 2.70 8.09 -1.93
CA LYS A 104 2.84 6.66 -2.13
C LYS A 104 4.13 6.25 -2.86
N ARG A 105 5.00 7.21 -3.23
CA ARG A 105 6.20 6.97 -4.05
C ARG A 105 7.45 6.74 -3.22
N HIS A 106 7.34 5.88 -2.22
CA HIS A 106 8.46 5.45 -1.38
C HIS A 106 8.19 4.05 -0.82
N PHE A 107 9.18 3.44 -0.17
CA PHE A 107 9.08 2.04 0.26
C PHE A 107 8.89 1.87 1.77
N TYR A 108 8.35 2.86 2.44
CA TYR A 108 7.87 2.71 3.80
C TYR A 108 6.58 1.88 3.83
N GLU A 109 6.27 1.27 4.98
CA GLU A 109 5.11 0.37 5.11
C GLU A 109 3.81 1.05 4.72
N GLU A 110 3.68 2.32 5.05
CA GLU A 110 2.52 3.15 4.77
C GLU A 110 2.20 3.22 3.27
N SER A 111 3.22 3.19 2.42
CA SER A 111 3.06 3.21 0.97
C SER A 111 2.87 1.84 0.33
N VAL A 112 3.43 0.79 0.92
CA VAL A 112 3.50 -0.52 0.26
C VAL A 112 2.57 -1.57 0.89
N LYS A 113 2.16 -1.37 2.14
CA LYS A 113 1.24 -2.27 2.82
C LYS A 113 -0.19 -1.80 2.61
N VAL A 114 -1.01 -2.66 2.02
CA VAL A 114 -2.42 -2.39 1.73
C VAL A 114 -3.32 -3.33 2.53
N PRO A 115 -4.57 -2.93 2.82
CA PRO A 115 -5.57 -3.88 3.30
C PRO A 115 -5.80 -4.95 2.23
N PHE A 116 -5.97 -6.18 2.68
CA PHE A 116 -6.31 -7.30 1.80
C PHE A 116 -7.26 -8.24 2.53
N LEU A 117 -8.49 -8.28 2.07
CA LEU A 117 -9.57 -9.09 2.62
C LEU A 117 -10.15 -9.99 1.54
N VAL A 118 -10.40 -11.24 1.88
CA VAL A 118 -10.96 -12.22 0.94
C VAL A 118 -12.18 -12.90 1.58
N ARG A 119 -13.25 -13.02 0.81
CA ARG A 119 -14.44 -13.79 1.16
C ARG A 119 -14.79 -14.74 0.01
N TYR A 120 -14.90 -16.03 0.31
CA TYR A 120 -15.38 -17.04 -0.63
C TYR A 120 -15.94 -18.24 0.16
N PRO A 121 -17.15 -18.13 0.72
CA PRO A 121 -17.67 -19.08 1.71
C PRO A 121 -17.76 -20.53 1.21
N LYS A 122 -18.03 -20.72 -0.09
CA LYS A 122 -18.07 -22.07 -0.70
C LYS A 122 -16.75 -22.84 -0.55
N VAL A 123 -15.62 -22.16 -0.37
CA VAL A 123 -14.28 -22.76 -0.45
C VAL A 123 -13.42 -22.45 0.77
N LEU A 124 -13.64 -21.30 1.40
CA LEU A 124 -12.81 -20.79 2.50
C LEU A 124 -13.60 -20.77 3.81
N GLU A 125 -12.94 -21.17 4.88
CA GLU A 125 -13.45 -20.93 6.23
C GLU A 125 -13.31 -19.45 6.59
N GLY A 126 -14.25 -18.93 7.39
CA GLY A 126 -14.22 -17.55 7.86
C GLY A 126 -13.25 -17.34 9.03
N ASP A 127 -13.07 -16.07 9.42
CA ASP A 127 -12.35 -15.62 10.64
C ASP A 127 -10.87 -16.06 10.69
N GLN A 128 -10.23 -16.16 9.53
CA GLN A 128 -8.81 -16.51 9.44
C GLN A 128 -7.96 -15.24 9.30
N VAL A 129 -6.79 -15.26 9.94
CA VAL A 129 -5.71 -14.31 9.71
C VAL A 129 -4.51 -15.07 9.18
N ILE A 130 -3.99 -14.65 8.03
CA ILE A 130 -2.90 -15.34 7.34
C ILE A 130 -1.70 -14.39 7.26
N ASP A 131 -0.62 -14.76 7.98
CA ASP A 131 0.62 -13.99 8.05
C ASP A 131 1.62 -14.42 6.96
N LYS A 132 1.20 -14.36 5.71
CA LYS A 132 2.07 -14.65 4.56
C LYS A 132 2.26 -13.40 3.72
N MET A 133 3.49 -13.18 3.23
CA MET A 133 3.75 -12.08 2.29
C MET A 133 3.12 -12.36 0.94
N ILE A 134 2.15 -11.54 0.55
CA ILE A 134 1.52 -11.57 -0.76
C ILE A 134 1.77 -10.23 -1.49
N GLN A 135 1.59 -10.24 -2.78
CA GLN A 135 1.75 -9.04 -3.63
C GLN A 135 0.52 -8.90 -4.55
N ASN A 136 0.27 -7.68 -5.04
CA ASN A 136 -0.84 -7.40 -5.95
C ASN A 136 -0.80 -8.29 -7.22
N ILE A 137 0.40 -8.67 -7.66
CA ILE A 137 0.58 -9.58 -8.81
C ILE A 137 0.03 -11.00 -8.56
N ASP A 138 -0.27 -11.38 -7.32
CA ASP A 138 -0.80 -12.69 -6.95
C ASP A 138 -2.32 -12.77 -7.13
N VAL A 139 -2.99 -11.63 -7.28
CA VAL A 139 -4.45 -11.57 -7.44
C VAL A 139 -4.91 -12.22 -8.73
N ALA A 140 -4.28 -11.86 -9.85
CA ALA A 140 -4.67 -12.39 -11.16
C ALA A 140 -4.51 -13.92 -11.26
N PRO A 141 -3.38 -14.54 -10.86
CA PRO A 141 -3.28 -16.00 -10.84
C PRO A 141 -4.26 -16.67 -9.89
N THR A 142 -4.65 -16.03 -8.79
CA THR A 142 -5.67 -16.54 -7.87
C THR A 142 -7.05 -16.58 -8.55
N ILE A 143 -7.42 -15.51 -9.25
CA ILE A 143 -8.69 -15.45 -10.00
C ILE A 143 -8.72 -16.53 -11.09
N LEU A 144 -7.62 -16.70 -11.83
CA LEU A 144 -7.52 -17.73 -12.86
C LEU A 144 -7.69 -19.15 -12.29
N GLU A 145 -7.06 -19.43 -11.15
CA GLU A 145 -7.19 -20.73 -10.48
C GLU A 145 -8.63 -20.99 -10.03
N VAL A 146 -9.28 -20.01 -9.39
CA VAL A 146 -10.69 -20.11 -8.99
C VAL A 146 -11.61 -20.32 -10.19
N ALA A 147 -11.29 -19.70 -11.32
CA ALA A 147 -12.04 -19.87 -12.57
C ALA A 147 -11.71 -21.17 -13.33
N GLY A 148 -10.76 -21.99 -12.87
CA GLY A 148 -10.31 -23.19 -13.55
C GLY A 148 -9.54 -22.93 -14.85
N VAL A 149 -8.94 -21.75 -14.98
CA VAL A 149 -8.17 -21.31 -16.14
C VAL A 149 -6.68 -21.42 -15.85
N GLN A 150 -5.93 -21.99 -16.79
CA GLN A 150 -4.48 -22.14 -16.64
C GLN A 150 -3.78 -20.78 -16.65
N LYS A 151 -2.91 -20.55 -15.68
CA LYS A 151 -2.06 -19.36 -15.59
C LYS A 151 -1.07 -19.32 -16.75
N PRO A 152 -0.96 -18.18 -17.49
CA PRO A 152 0.10 -17.98 -18.49
C PRO A 152 1.50 -18.03 -17.89
N GLU A 153 2.47 -18.61 -18.62
CA GLU A 153 3.86 -18.78 -18.12
C GLU A 153 4.55 -17.43 -17.76
N GLN A 154 4.27 -16.39 -18.52
CA GLN A 154 4.86 -15.06 -18.28
C GLN A 154 4.30 -14.34 -17.05
N MET A 155 3.25 -14.83 -16.42
CA MET A 155 2.67 -14.24 -15.21
C MET A 155 3.51 -14.62 -13.99
N GLN A 156 4.15 -13.65 -13.36
CA GLN A 156 5.12 -13.86 -12.27
C GLN A 156 4.46 -14.16 -10.92
N GLY A 157 3.25 -13.67 -10.66
CA GLY A 157 2.52 -13.91 -9.42
C GLY A 157 2.18 -15.39 -9.20
N GLN A 158 1.88 -15.72 -7.96
CA GLN A 158 1.44 -17.05 -7.52
C GLN A 158 0.02 -16.96 -6.98
N SER A 159 -0.79 -17.98 -7.24
CA SER A 159 -2.11 -18.04 -6.61
C SER A 159 -1.99 -18.16 -5.10
N ILE A 160 -2.76 -17.36 -4.40
CA ILE A 160 -2.88 -17.42 -2.93
C ILE A 160 -3.94 -18.42 -2.47
N LEU A 161 -4.70 -19.03 -3.38
CA LEU A 161 -5.79 -19.93 -3.03
C LEU A 161 -5.36 -21.09 -2.12
N PRO A 162 -4.21 -21.77 -2.32
CA PRO A 162 -3.76 -22.82 -1.42
C PRO A 162 -3.53 -22.31 0.02
N ILE A 163 -2.89 -21.16 0.19
CA ILE A 163 -2.67 -20.60 1.53
C ILE A 163 -3.96 -20.13 2.19
N LEU A 164 -4.92 -19.63 1.41
CA LEU A 164 -6.26 -19.29 1.91
C LEU A 164 -7.02 -20.51 2.41
N LYS A 165 -6.78 -21.69 1.83
CA LYS A 165 -7.34 -22.97 2.28
C LYS A 165 -6.57 -23.60 3.45
N GLY A 166 -5.50 -22.97 3.92
CA GLY A 166 -4.64 -23.53 4.96
C GLY A 166 -3.75 -24.69 4.50
N GLU A 167 -3.54 -24.84 3.20
CA GLU A 167 -2.66 -25.88 2.66
C GLU A 167 -1.19 -25.54 2.94
N GLU A 168 -0.40 -26.54 3.29
CA GLU A 168 1.05 -26.39 3.40
C GLU A 168 1.66 -26.36 2.00
N VAL A 169 2.17 -25.18 1.61
CA VAL A 169 2.83 -24.97 0.32
C VAL A 169 4.17 -24.28 0.52
N ASP A 170 5.09 -24.52 -0.38
CA ASP A 170 6.33 -23.73 -0.46
C ASP A 170 5.99 -22.32 -0.91
N TRP A 171 6.05 -21.39 0.04
CA TRP A 171 5.71 -19.99 -0.18
C TRP A 171 6.93 -19.10 -0.05
N ARG A 172 6.91 -17.99 -0.77
CA ARG A 172 8.04 -17.05 -0.75
C ARG A 172 8.37 -16.57 0.66
N ASP A 173 9.67 -16.50 0.96
CA ASP A 173 10.22 -15.96 2.21
C ASP A 173 10.68 -14.50 2.06
N ARG A 174 10.63 -13.96 0.85
CA ARG A 174 11.03 -12.59 0.51
C ARG A 174 10.26 -12.07 -0.69
N ILE A 175 10.15 -10.75 -0.74
CA ILE A 175 9.60 -10.03 -1.88
C ILE A 175 10.59 -8.98 -2.34
N PHE A 176 10.56 -8.67 -3.64
CA PHE A 176 11.34 -7.62 -4.27
C PHE A 176 10.40 -6.60 -4.88
N TYR A 177 10.83 -5.36 -4.89
CA TYR A 177 10.09 -4.27 -5.49
C TYR A 177 11.05 -3.27 -6.11
N GLU A 178 10.61 -2.63 -7.20
CA GLU A 178 11.37 -1.65 -7.94
C GLU A 178 10.50 -0.43 -8.21
N TYR A 179 11.05 0.76 -8.05
CA TYR A 179 10.45 2.02 -8.45
C TYR A 179 11.49 2.78 -9.27
N TYR A 180 11.08 3.16 -10.47
CA TYR A 180 11.93 3.92 -11.37
C TYR A 180 11.54 5.39 -11.36
N TRP A 181 12.54 6.23 -11.42
CA TRP A 181 12.37 7.68 -11.46
C TRP A 181 11.38 8.13 -12.55
N GLU A 182 10.54 9.11 -12.22
CA GLU A 182 9.53 9.68 -13.11
C GLU A 182 9.78 11.19 -13.28
N ASN A 183 9.63 11.72 -14.51
CA ASN A 183 9.79 13.14 -14.79
C ASN A 183 8.84 14.04 -13.99
N ASP A 184 7.63 13.56 -13.71
CA ASP A 184 6.61 14.31 -12.98
C ASP A 184 6.89 14.35 -11.47
N PHE A 185 7.82 13.51 -11.00
CA PHE A 185 8.18 13.39 -9.58
C PHE A 185 9.70 13.36 -9.40
N PRO A 186 10.40 14.44 -9.80
CA PRO A 186 11.87 14.45 -9.89
C PRO A 186 12.58 14.29 -8.54
N GLN A 187 11.91 14.57 -7.43
CA GLN A 187 12.48 14.40 -6.08
C GLN A 187 12.45 12.99 -5.56
N THR A 188 11.72 12.09 -6.23
CA THR A 188 11.66 10.68 -5.81
C THR A 188 12.72 9.87 -6.55
N PRO A 189 13.71 9.31 -5.86
CA PRO A 189 14.79 8.56 -6.50
C PRO A 189 14.30 7.21 -7.05
N THR A 190 15.04 6.64 -7.98
CA THR A 190 14.92 5.22 -8.31
C THR A 190 15.29 4.40 -7.08
N MET A 191 14.49 3.41 -6.77
CA MET A 191 14.66 2.58 -5.58
C MET A 191 14.47 1.11 -5.91
N HIS A 192 15.29 0.27 -5.28
CA HIS A 192 15.06 -1.17 -5.23
C HIS A 192 15.01 -1.60 -3.78
N TRP A 193 14.13 -2.52 -3.44
CA TRP A 193 14.10 -3.05 -2.10
C TRP A 193 13.80 -4.54 -2.06
N VAL A 194 14.27 -5.15 -0.99
CA VAL A 194 13.94 -6.51 -0.61
C VAL A 194 13.37 -6.51 0.80
N ARG A 195 12.35 -7.32 1.01
CA ARG A 195 11.75 -7.53 2.31
C ARG A 195 11.66 -9.02 2.63
N THR A 196 11.96 -9.36 3.87
CA THR A 196 11.64 -10.61 4.53
C THR A 196 10.65 -10.33 5.66
N ASP A 197 10.20 -11.34 6.38
CA ASP A 197 9.32 -11.15 7.55
C ASP A 197 9.93 -10.21 8.59
N ARG A 198 11.25 -10.23 8.74
CA ARG A 198 11.98 -9.49 9.78
C ARG A 198 12.69 -8.24 9.29
N TYR A 199 13.21 -8.26 8.06
CA TYR A 199 14.11 -7.22 7.55
C TYR A 199 13.59 -6.61 6.26
N LYS A 200 13.86 -5.32 6.10
CA LYS A 200 13.69 -4.58 4.85
C LYS A 200 14.99 -3.83 4.55
N LEU A 201 15.49 -3.97 3.34
CA LEU A 201 16.61 -3.19 2.82
C LEU A 201 16.14 -2.38 1.61
N ILE A 202 16.27 -1.06 1.67
CA ILE A 202 15.96 -0.17 0.56
C ILE A 202 17.28 0.40 0.04
N ARG A 203 17.51 0.29 -1.26
CA ARG A 203 18.62 0.91 -1.96
C ARG A 203 18.10 2.03 -2.83
N TYR A 204 18.58 3.23 -2.57
CA TYR A 204 18.30 4.42 -3.37
C TYR A 204 19.38 4.57 -4.44
N HIS A 205 18.95 4.82 -5.69
CA HIS A 205 19.85 5.12 -6.80
C HIS A 205 19.67 6.62 -7.10
N GLY A 206 20.77 7.39 -6.94
CA GLY A 206 20.71 8.83 -6.94
C GLY A 206 20.11 9.42 -8.22
N VAL A 207 19.11 10.24 -8.07
CA VAL A 207 18.75 11.24 -9.08
C VAL A 207 19.80 12.36 -9.08
N TRP A 208 20.47 12.58 -7.95
CA TRP A 208 21.40 13.68 -7.73
C TRP A 208 22.78 13.47 -8.35
N ASP A 209 23.25 12.23 -8.51
CA ASP A 209 24.50 11.93 -9.17
C ASP A 209 24.47 12.29 -10.66
N THR A 210 23.30 12.32 -11.27
CA THR A 210 23.12 12.69 -12.68
C THR A 210 22.85 14.19 -12.90
N ILE A 211 22.44 14.93 -11.89
CA ILE A 211 22.13 16.39 -12.00
C ILE A 211 23.37 17.23 -11.67
N GLN A 212 24.34 16.71 -10.92
CA GLN A 212 25.59 17.41 -10.63
C GLN A 212 26.62 17.36 -11.76
N ASP A 213 26.44 16.44 -12.72
CA ASP A 213 27.36 16.28 -13.87
C ASP A 213 26.84 16.98 -15.17
N THR A 214 25.79 17.79 -15.08
CA THR A 214 25.29 18.64 -16.19
C THR A 214 25.26 20.11 -15.77
#